data_687b3e9422e12266649ba84c6d4acdc7
#
_entry.id   687b3e9422e12266649ba84c6d4acdc7
#
_cell.length_a   1.000
_cell.length_b   1.000
_cell.length_c   1.000
_cell.angle_alpha   90.00
_cell.angle_beta   90.00
_cell.angle_gamma   90.00
#
_symmetry.space_group_name_H-M   'P 1'
#
loop_
_entity.id
_entity.type
_entity.pdbx_description
1 polymer ?
#
loop_
_entity_poly.entity_id
_entity_poly.type
_entity_poly.pdbx_seq_one_letter_code
_entity_poly.pdbx_strand_id
1 'polypeptide(L)'
;MTKNISLTRYLVEQQRSEGHIPSQLRLLLEVVARACKSISQAVNKGDLGDVMGSAESENVQGEMQKKLDIIANEVLIEANEWGGHLAAMASEEMQGIYVVPNRYPQGEYLLLFDPLDGSSNIEVNVSIGTIFSVLLKPEGAGVSEQDFLQAGAKQVAAGYCVYGPQTMLVLTVGDGVVMFTLDREQGSFALTQENVKVPEDTQEFSINMSNMRHWAPPVKRYVDECLQGQDGVRGKNFNMRWIASMVADVHRILMRGGIFMYPWDQREPNKPGKLRLMYEANPMSWLIEQAGGASTNGHQRILDIQPTQLHERVSVILGSKNEVERVTAYHAEV
;
A
#
# COMPACT_ATOMS: atom_id res chain seq x y z
N MET A 1 -16.43 -28.31 6.87
CA MET A 1 -15.10 -27.89 7.30
C MET A 1 -14.48 -27.14 6.14
N THR A 2 -14.44 -25.83 6.20
CA THR A 2 -13.66 -25.01 5.25
C THR A 2 -12.20 -25.47 5.36
N LYS A 3 -11.64 -26.00 4.28
CA LYS A 3 -10.21 -26.35 4.25
C LYS A 3 -9.45 -25.04 4.49
N ASN A 4 -8.81 -24.89 5.65
CA ASN A 4 -7.91 -23.76 5.91
C ASN A 4 -6.73 -23.85 4.93
N ILE A 5 -6.84 -23.11 3.80
CA ILE A 5 -5.76 -23.02 2.82
C ILE A 5 -4.79 -21.98 3.37
N SER A 6 -3.56 -22.41 3.69
CA SER A 6 -2.51 -21.46 4.09
C SER A 6 -1.99 -20.67 2.90
N LEU A 7 -1.38 -19.49 3.17
CA LEU A 7 -0.71 -18.70 2.14
C LEU A 7 0.29 -19.54 1.34
N THR A 8 1.12 -20.31 2.01
CA THR A 8 2.09 -21.22 1.36
C THR A 8 1.40 -22.19 0.41
N ARG A 9 0.31 -22.84 0.86
CA ARG A 9 -0.44 -23.76 0.00
C ARG A 9 -1.05 -23.04 -1.19
N TYR A 10 -1.68 -21.89 -0.98
CA TYR A 10 -2.26 -21.07 -2.06
C TYR A 10 -1.19 -20.72 -3.11
N LEU A 11 -0.05 -20.17 -2.70
CA LEU A 11 1.03 -19.78 -3.61
C LEU A 11 1.63 -20.99 -4.36
N VAL A 12 1.74 -22.16 -3.73
CA VAL A 12 2.18 -23.41 -4.38
C VAL A 12 1.16 -23.90 -5.41
N GLU A 13 -0.13 -23.81 -5.10
CA GLU A 13 -1.21 -24.17 -6.03
C GLU A 13 -1.21 -23.24 -7.23
N GLN A 14 -1.07 -21.92 -7.04
CA GLN A 14 -0.94 -20.92 -8.12
C GLN A 14 0.30 -21.17 -9.00
N GLN A 15 1.43 -21.46 -8.40
CA GLN A 15 2.65 -21.81 -9.15
C GLN A 15 2.46 -23.04 -10.04
N ARG A 16 1.68 -24.04 -9.58
CA ARG A 16 1.47 -25.31 -10.29
C ARG A 16 0.40 -25.22 -11.37
N SER A 17 -0.68 -24.50 -11.11
CA SER A 17 -1.84 -24.49 -12.00
C SER A 17 -1.63 -23.65 -13.26
N GLU A 18 -0.96 -22.51 -13.15
CA GLU A 18 -0.93 -21.53 -14.23
C GLU A 18 0.47 -21.05 -14.60
N GLY A 19 1.50 -21.42 -13.82
CA GLY A 19 2.89 -21.00 -14.06
C GLY A 19 3.11 -19.49 -13.91
N HIS A 20 2.11 -18.74 -13.40
CA HIS A 20 2.17 -17.30 -13.27
C HIS A 20 3.10 -16.81 -12.16
N ILE A 21 3.36 -17.65 -11.15
CA ILE A 21 4.23 -17.27 -10.02
C ILE A 21 5.52 -18.10 -10.09
N PRO A 22 6.66 -17.49 -10.49
CA PRO A 22 7.97 -18.15 -10.40
C PRO A 22 8.28 -18.56 -8.97
N SER A 23 9.02 -19.66 -8.79
CA SER A 23 9.37 -20.20 -7.47
C SER A 23 10.11 -19.18 -6.60
N GLN A 24 10.95 -18.34 -7.18
CA GLN A 24 11.67 -17.28 -6.47
C GLN A 24 10.74 -16.19 -5.95
N LEU A 25 9.75 -15.76 -6.76
CA LEU A 25 8.73 -14.80 -6.32
C LEU A 25 7.87 -15.37 -5.19
N ARG A 26 7.44 -16.65 -5.33
CA ARG A 26 6.70 -17.35 -4.27
C ARG A 26 7.46 -17.33 -2.95
N LEU A 27 8.73 -17.71 -2.95
CA LEU A 27 9.56 -17.75 -1.75
C LEU A 27 9.75 -16.34 -1.15
N LEU A 28 9.96 -15.31 -1.97
CA LEU A 28 10.03 -13.93 -1.53
C LEU A 28 8.74 -13.49 -0.81
N LEU A 29 7.57 -13.77 -1.39
CA LEU A 29 6.29 -13.42 -0.78
C LEU A 29 6.07 -14.13 0.56
N GLU A 30 6.52 -15.38 0.71
CA GLU A 30 6.49 -16.10 1.98
C GLU A 30 7.41 -15.46 3.04
N VAL A 31 8.57 -14.92 2.62
CA VAL A 31 9.48 -14.19 3.52
C VAL A 31 8.87 -12.88 3.96
N VAL A 32 8.31 -12.09 3.04
CA VAL A 32 7.61 -10.84 3.37
C VAL A 32 6.46 -11.10 4.34
N ALA A 33 5.62 -12.11 4.09
CA ALA A 33 4.53 -12.48 4.98
C ALA A 33 5.04 -12.88 6.39
N ARG A 34 6.20 -13.54 6.47
CA ARG A 34 6.84 -13.87 7.76
C ARG A 34 7.31 -12.63 8.50
N ALA A 35 7.92 -11.67 7.79
CA ALA A 35 8.29 -10.37 8.37
C ALA A 35 7.05 -9.64 8.92
N CYS A 36 5.96 -9.59 8.16
CA CYS A 36 4.69 -9.01 8.61
C CYS A 36 4.15 -9.68 9.89
N LYS A 37 4.33 -11.00 10.07
CA LYS A 37 3.96 -11.67 11.34
C LYS A 37 4.78 -11.17 12.52
N SER A 38 6.09 -10.96 12.31
CA SER A 38 6.98 -10.43 13.36
C SER A 38 6.60 -8.99 13.72
N ILE A 39 6.32 -8.15 12.72
CA ILE A 39 5.84 -6.77 12.93
C ILE A 39 4.50 -6.79 13.67
N SER A 40 3.55 -7.66 13.26
CA SER A 40 2.27 -7.82 13.96
C SER A 40 2.45 -8.16 15.45
N GLN A 41 3.44 -8.98 15.80
CA GLN A 41 3.74 -9.29 17.19
C GLN A 41 4.28 -8.08 17.95
N ALA A 42 5.15 -7.28 17.33
CA ALA A 42 5.66 -6.04 17.92
C ALA A 42 4.54 -5.03 18.15
N VAL A 43 3.71 -4.77 17.12
CA VAL A 43 2.53 -3.90 17.22
C VAL A 43 1.59 -4.31 18.35
N ASN A 44 1.30 -5.60 18.49
CA ASN A 44 0.39 -6.09 19.53
C ASN A 44 0.96 -6.03 20.95
N LYS A 45 2.29 -5.96 21.11
CA LYS A 45 2.90 -5.75 22.43
C LYS A 45 2.74 -4.31 22.91
N GLY A 46 2.73 -3.34 21.97
CA GLY A 46 2.59 -1.93 22.30
C GLY A 46 3.56 -1.52 23.41
N ASP A 47 3.05 -0.84 24.43
CA ASP A 47 3.84 -0.40 25.60
C ASP A 47 4.52 -1.54 26.37
N LEU A 48 3.96 -2.76 26.33
CA LEU A 48 4.57 -3.92 26.99
C LEU A 48 5.88 -4.38 26.32
N GLY A 49 6.10 -3.96 25.06
CA GLY A 49 7.30 -4.32 24.29
C GLY A 49 8.34 -3.21 24.24
N ASP A 50 8.11 -2.06 24.88
CA ASP A 50 8.93 -0.83 24.77
C ASP A 50 9.11 -0.37 23.29
N VAL A 51 8.09 -0.61 22.47
CA VAL A 51 8.10 -0.28 21.03
C VAL A 51 7.36 1.01 20.70
N MET A 52 6.78 1.66 21.71
CA MET A 52 6.01 2.89 21.57
C MET A 52 6.89 4.14 21.73
N GLY A 53 6.39 5.28 21.26
CA GLY A 53 7.03 6.58 21.39
C GLY A 53 7.94 6.97 20.24
N SER A 54 8.44 8.21 20.33
CA SER A 54 9.40 8.75 19.35
C SER A 54 10.77 8.08 19.48
N ALA A 55 11.43 7.87 18.35
CA ALA A 55 12.82 7.42 18.29
C ALA A 55 13.82 8.58 18.54
N GLU A 56 13.33 9.83 18.74
CA GLU A 56 14.15 11.05 18.83
C GLU A 56 15.01 11.29 17.57
N SER A 57 14.59 10.69 16.45
CA SER A 57 15.22 10.83 15.13
C SER A 57 14.17 11.26 14.10
N GLU A 58 14.64 11.92 13.04
CA GLU A 58 13.83 12.25 11.87
C GLU A 58 14.25 11.34 10.72
N ASN A 59 13.27 10.92 9.89
CA ASN A 59 13.58 10.20 8.66
C ASN A 59 14.19 11.17 7.63
N VAL A 60 14.59 10.62 6.49
CA VAL A 60 15.23 11.38 5.39
C VAL A 60 14.36 12.52 4.82
N GLN A 61 13.09 12.56 5.19
CA GLN A 61 12.12 13.57 4.75
C GLN A 61 11.76 14.58 5.84
N GLY A 62 12.43 14.53 7.00
CA GLY A 62 12.20 15.42 8.14
C GLY A 62 10.92 15.08 8.92
N GLU A 63 10.42 13.85 8.82
CA GLU A 63 9.30 13.36 9.62
C GLU A 63 9.85 12.64 10.87
N MET A 64 9.23 12.89 12.02
CA MET A 64 9.63 12.26 13.28
C MET A 64 9.35 10.75 13.25
N GLN A 65 10.41 9.95 13.30
CA GLN A 65 10.29 8.49 13.34
C GLN A 65 9.77 8.01 14.69
N LYS A 66 8.92 7.00 14.64
CA LYS A 66 8.53 6.23 15.82
C LYS A 66 9.45 5.03 15.98
N LYS A 67 9.65 4.54 17.20
CA LYS A 67 10.44 3.32 17.45
C LYS A 67 9.95 2.14 16.61
N LEU A 68 8.64 2.04 16.43
CA LEU A 68 8.02 0.95 15.68
C LEU A 68 8.30 1.03 14.16
N ASP A 69 8.47 2.24 13.59
CA ASP A 69 8.88 2.42 12.20
C ASP A 69 10.27 1.81 11.97
N ILE A 70 11.22 2.11 12.87
CA ILE A 70 12.58 1.57 12.82
C ILE A 70 12.56 0.05 12.94
N ILE A 71 11.85 -0.48 13.94
CA ILE A 71 11.73 -1.93 14.16
C ILE A 71 11.13 -2.62 12.93
N ALA A 72 10.06 -2.07 12.36
CA ALA A 72 9.42 -2.64 11.19
C ALA A 72 10.34 -2.63 9.97
N ASN A 73 11.10 -1.54 9.77
CA ASN A 73 12.09 -1.42 8.71
C ASN A 73 13.21 -2.46 8.86
N GLU A 74 13.81 -2.59 10.05
CA GLU A 74 14.85 -3.56 10.34
C GLU A 74 14.36 -5.01 10.14
N VAL A 75 13.17 -5.34 10.64
CA VAL A 75 12.56 -6.67 10.47
C VAL A 75 12.39 -7.04 8.99
N LEU A 76 11.96 -6.09 8.15
CA LEU A 76 11.81 -6.34 6.71
C LEU A 76 13.17 -6.54 6.03
N ILE A 77 14.18 -5.74 6.35
CA ILE A 77 15.52 -5.86 5.78
C ILE A 77 16.14 -7.20 6.19
N GLU A 78 16.23 -7.47 7.50
CA GLU A 78 16.87 -8.67 8.05
C GLU A 78 16.20 -9.97 7.58
N ALA A 79 14.88 -9.97 7.44
CA ALA A 79 14.16 -11.14 6.94
C ALA A 79 14.49 -11.45 5.48
N ASN A 80 14.73 -10.44 4.64
CA ASN A 80 14.80 -10.57 3.19
C ASN A 80 16.23 -10.56 2.62
N GLU A 81 17.24 -10.05 3.33
CA GLU A 81 18.61 -9.89 2.79
C GLU A 81 19.34 -11.18 2.44
N TRP A 82 19.05 -12.29 3.14
CA TRP A 82 19.81 -13.55 3.04
C TRP A 82 19.16 -14.61 2.16
N GLY A 83 17.89 -14.40 1.74
CA GLY A 83 17.07 -15.41 1.06
C GLY A 83 17.46 -15.73 -0.37
N GLY A 84 18.31 -14.92 -1.01
CA GLY A 84 18.74 -15.11 -2.40
C GLY A 84 17.69 -14.77 -3.44
N HIS A 85 16.61 -14.05 -3.07
CA HIS A 85 15.54 -13.68 -3.98
C HIS A 85 15.67 -12.24 -4.48
N LEU A 86 16.35 -11.39 -3.71
CA LEU A 86 16.49 -9.95 -3.94
C LEU A 86 17.87 -9.57 -4.42
N ALA A 87 17.93 -8.57 -5.31
CA ALA A 87 19.14 -7.82 -5.60
C ALA A 87 19.30 -6.63 -4.63
N ALA A 88 18.19 -5.95 -4.34
CA ALA A 88 18.17 -4.81 -3.44
C ALA A 88 16.76 -4.54 -2.88
N MET A 89 16.70 -3.66 -1.88
CA MET A 89 15.46 -3.17 -1.27
C MET A 89 15.45 -1.64 -1.25
N ALA A 90 14.28 -1.03 -1.29
CA ALA A 90 14.05 0.39 -1.06
C ALA A 90 12.93 0.55 -0.03
N SER A 91 13.14 1.40 0.95
CA SER A 91 12.19 1.70 2.01
C SER A 91 11.90 3.19 2.07
N GLU A 92 10.69 3.54 2.47
CA GLU A 92 10.32 4.92 2.78
C GLU A 92 11.24 5.55 3.83
N GLU A 93 11.70 4.75 4.80
CA GLU A 93 12.50 5.17 5.94
C GLU A 93 14.01 5.29 5.64
N MET A 94 14.47 4.85 4.47
CA MET A 94 15.87 4.90 4.06
C MET A 94 16.12 5.96 2.99
N GLN A 95 17.28 6.63 3.02
CA GLN A 95 17.63 7.65 2.04
C GLN A 95 17.83 7.07 0.63
N GLY A 96 18.44 5.91 0.53
CA GLY A 96 18.73 5.23 -0.72
C GLY A 96 18.41 3.76 -0.65
N ILE A 97 18.86 3.01 -1.64
CA ILE A 97 18.61 1.58 -1.71
C ILE A 97 19.51 0.78 -0.75
N TYR A 98 19.00 -0.33 -0.25
CA TYR A 98 19.76 -1.36 0.45
C TYR A 98 20.15 -2.46 -0.54
N VAL A 99 21.40 -2.47 -0.98
CA VAL A 99 21.92 -3.53 -1.85
C VAL A 99 22.21 -4.77 -1.01
N VAL A 100 21.72 -5.94 -1.44
CA VAL A 100 21.98 -7.21 -0.75
C VAL A 100 23.50 -7.43 -0.66
N PRO A 101 24.06 -7.62 0.57
CA PRO A 101 25.50 -7.78 0.74
C PRO A 101 26.07 -8.99 -0.01
N ASN A 102 27.27 -8.86 -0.54
CA ASN A 102 27.93 -9.91 -1.34
C ASN A 102 28.15 -11.26 -0.61
N ARG A 103 28.01 -11.27 0.72
CA ARG A 103 28.04 -12.52 1.53
C ARG A 103 26.81 -13.40 1.29
N TYR A 104 25.74 -12.83 0.72
CA TYR A 104 24.51 -13.55 0.40
C TYR A 104 24.32 -13.64 -1.12
N PRO A 105 23.64 -14.69 -1.61
CA PRO A 105 23.30 -14.77 -3.02
C PRO A 105 22.31 -13.64 -3.38
N GLN A 106 22.50 -13.05 -4.55
CA GLN A 106 21.58 -12.05 -5.09
C GLN A 106 20.56 -12.71 -6.04
N GLY A 107 19.33 -12.20 -6.02
CA GLY A 107 18.24 -12.64 -6.87
C GLY A 107 17.85 -11.61 -7.95
N GLU A 108 16.71 -11.86 -8.58
CA GLU A 108 16.21 -11.10 -9.72
C GLU A 108 15.21 -10.01 -9.34
N TYR A 109 14.80 -9.93 -8.05
CA TYR A 109 13.74 -9.02 -7.62
C TYR A 109 14.29 -7.82 -6.86
N LEU A 110 13.50 -6.74 -6.92
CA LEU A 110 13.63 -5.54 -6.13
C LEU A 110 12.39 -5.44 -5.23
N LEU A 111 12.58 -5.25 -3.92
CA LEU A 111 11.49 -5.08 -2.96
C LEU A 111 11.41 -3.62 -2.54
N LEU A 112 10.21 -3.03 -2.66
CA LEU A 112 9.89 -1.69 -2.18
C LEU A 112 8.86 -1.82 -1.07
N PHE A 113 9.00 -1.00 -0.01
CA PHE A 113 8.04 -1.03 1.08
C PHE A 113 7.97 0.28 1.86
N ASP A 114 6.78 0.57 2.35
CA ASP A 114 6.54 1.41 3.52
C ASP A 114 6.44 0.44 4.71
N PRO A 115 7.39 0.48 5.64
CA PRO A 115 7.41 -0.48 6.74
C PRO A 115 6.21 -0.32 7.66
N LEU A 116 5.69 0.91 7.83
CA LEU A 116 4.57 1.15 8.75
C LEU A 116 3.72 2.38 8.38
N ASP A 117 2.85 2.23 7.38
CA ASP A 117 1.85 3.23 7.02
C ASP A 117 0.95 3.58 8.20
N GLY A 118 0.71 4.87 8.38
CA GLY A 118 -0.17 5.38 9.41
C GLY A 118 0.49 5.54 10.79
N SER A 119 1.80 5.79 10.88
CA SER A 119 2.57 5.92 12.12
C SER A 119 1.95 6.86 13.16
N SER A 120 1.21 7.89 12.72
CA SER A 120 0.48 8.79 13.63
C SER A 120 -0.63 8.09 14.44
N ASN A 121 -1.06 6.90 14.00
CA ASN A 121 -2.11 6.10 14.64
C ASN A 121 -1.57 5.14 15.72
N ILE A 122 -0.26 4.96 15.82
CA ILE A 122 0.37 4.02 16.75
C ILE A 122 -0.05 4.31 18.20
N GLU A 123 0.14 5.55 18.64
CA GLU A 123 -0.08 5.94 20.03
C GLU A 123 -1.56 6.05 20.42
N VAL A 124 -2.46 6.09 19.44
CA VAL A 124 -3.92 6.16 19.66
C VAL A 124 -4.62 4.83 19.39
N ASN A 125 -3.84 3.77 19.20
CA ASN A 125 -4.32 2.39 19.01
C ASN A 125 -5.31 2.22 17.86
N VAL A 126 -5.05 2.88 16.72
CA VAL A 126 -5.80 2.75 15.48
C VAL A 126 -4.99 1.97 14.46
N SER A 127 -5.66 1.29 13.52
CA SER A 127 -5.03 0.41 12.54
C SER A 127 -3.93 1.10 11.75
N ILE A 128 -2.83 0.38 11.59
CA ILE A 128 -1.63 0.72 10.83
C ILE A 128 -1.26 -0.48 9.94
N GLY A 129 -0.24 -0.38 9.10
CA GLY A 129 0.16 -1.55 8.32
C GLY A 129 1.43 -1.37 7.51
N THR A 130 1.91 -2.46 6.96
CA THR A 130 3.05 -2.52 6.04
C THR A 130 2.54 -2.57 4.60
N ILE A 131 3.07 -1.75 3.71
CA ILE A 131 2.78 -1.79 2.26
C ILE A 131 4.02 -2.29 1.55
N PHE A 132 3.87 -3.14 0.54
CA PHE A 132 5.00 -3.62 -0.24
C PHE A 132 4.65 -3.82 -1.72
N SER A 133 5.68 -3.73 -2.56
CA SER A 133 5.62 -4.16 -3.96
C SER A 133 6.94 -4.79 -4.41
N VAL A 134 6.85 -5.59 -5.45
CA VAL A 134 7.99 -6.30 -6.04
C VAL A 134 8.11 -5.92 -7.51
N LEU A 135 9.32 -5.56 -7.93
CA LEU A 135 9.69 -5.32 -9.31
C LEU A 135 10.72 -6.38 -9.76
N LEU A 136 10.80 -6.62 -11.06
CA LEU A 136 11.93 -7.33 -11.65
C LEU A 136 13.10 -6.35 -11.80
N LYS A 137 14.30 -6.80 -11.41
CA LYS A 137 15.53 -6.07 -11.70
C LYS A 137 15.77 -6.06 -13.20
N PRO A 138 16.01 -4.91 -13.83
CA PRO A 138 16.44 -4.86 -15.23
C PRO A 138 17.71 -5.67 -15.47
N GLU A 139 17.86 -6.20 -16.68
CA GLU A 139 19.10 -6.90 -17.08
C GLU A 139 20.31 -5.96 -16.97
N GLY A 140 21.43 -6.48 -16.45
CA GLY A 140 22.66 -5.72 -16.30
C GLY A 140 23.48 -6.16 -15.08
N ALA A 141 24.75 -5.71 -15.04
CA ALA A 141 25.65 -5.96 -13.94
C ALA A 141 25.37 -4.97 -12.78
N GLY A 142 25.24 -5.50 -11.59
CA GLY A 142 24.98 -4.70 -10.38
C GLY A 142 23.53 -4.27 -10.23
N VAL A 143 23.27 -3.41 -9.27
CA VAL A 143 21.98 -2.77 -9.00
C VAL A 143 22.19 -1.34 -8.56
N SER A 144 21.33 -0.46 -9.01
CA SER A 144 21.36 0.98 -8.72
C SER A 144 19.95 1.49 -8.38
N GLU A 145 19.86 2.70 -7.89
CA GLU A 145 18.59 3.38 -7.65
C GLU A 145 17.72 3.49 -8.91
N GLN A 146 18.38 3.68 -10.07
CA GLN A 146 17.69 3.78 -11.35
C GLN A 146 16.88 2.51 -11.71
N ASP A 147 17.30 1.35 -11.23
CA ASP A 147 16.61 0.07 -11.49
C ASP A 147 15.23 0.01 -10.79
N PHE A 148 15.06 0.78 -9.74
CA PHE A 148 13.77 0.91 -9.03
C PHE A 148 12.80 1.86 -9.72
N LEU A 149 13.29 2.82 -10.51
CA LEU A 149 12.46 3.86 -11.12
C LEU A 149 11.66 3.30 -12.29
N GLN A 150 10.72 2.41 -11.99
CA GLN A 150 9.82 1.78 -12.94
C GLN A 150 8.38 2.21 -12.68
N ALA A 151 7.59 2.37 -13.75
CA ALA A 151 6.17 2.67 -13.63
C ALA A 151 5.42 1.58 -12.84
N GLY A 152 4.39 1.95 -12.09
CA GLY A 152 3.62 1.04 -11.24
C GLY A 152 3.02 -0.16 -11.98
N ALA A 153 2.76 -0.04 -13.28
CA ALA A 153 2.32 -1.14 -14.14
C ALA A 153 3.38 -2.27 -14.34
N LYS A 154 4.63 -2.05 -13.91
CA LYS A 154 5.72 -3.05 -13.96
C LYS A 154 5.82 -3.92 -12.71
N GLN A 155 5.01 -3.67 -11.69
CA GLN A 155 4.96 -4.51 -10.51
C GLN A 155 4.63 -5.96 -10.88
N VAL A 156 5.29 -6.92 -10.25
CA VAL A 156 5.02 -8.36 -10.41
C VAL A 156 4.31 -8.95 -9.21
N ALA A 157 4.35 -8.26 -8.07
CA ALA A 157 3.52 -8.51 -6.89
C ALA A 157 3.34 -7.21 -6.14
N ALA A 158 2.19 -7.03 -5.49
CA ALA A 158 1.95 -5.96 -4.54
C ALA A 158 1.01 -6.43 -3.44
N GLY A 159 1.13 -5.83 -2.27
CA GLY A 159 0.28 -6.17 -1.15
C GLY A 159 0.47 -5.23 0.03
N TYR A 160 -0.32 -5.48 1.04
CA TYR A 160 -0.17 -4.86 2.35
C TYR A 160 -0.56 -5.83 3.46
N CYS A 161 -0.02 -5.58 4.64
CA CYS A 161 -0.47 -6.24 5.85
C CYS A 161 -1.06 -5.18 6.79
N VAL A 162 -2.35 -5.26 7.08
CA VAL A 162 -3.00 -4.36 8.05
C VAL A 162 -2.96 -4.98 9.45
N TYR A 163 -2.52 -4.18 10.41
CA TYR A 163 -2.46 -4.49 11.83
C TYR A 163 -3.59 -3.76 12.56
N GLY A 164 -4.72 -4.43 12.69
CA GLY A 164 -5.95 -3.92 13.30
C GLY A 164 -6.58 -4.96 14.23
N PRO A 165 -7.91 -4.98 14.38
CA PRO A 165 -8.62 -6.01 15.14
C PRO A 165 -8.26 -7.43 14.70
N GLN A 166 -7.99 -7.59 13.40
CA GLN A 166 -7.36 -8.77 12.81
C GLN A 166 -6.07 -8.33 12.09
N THR A 167 -5.07 -9.21 12.04
CA THR A 167 -3.93 -9.04 11.15
C THR A 167 -4.26 -9.71 9.83
N MET A 168 -4.33 -8.92 8.77
CA MET A 168 -4.71 -9.42 7.44
C MET A 168 -3.66 -9.06 6.41
N LEU A 169 -3.27 -10.03 5.59
CA LEU A 169 -2.41 -9.86 4.42
C LEU A 169 -3.29 -9.83 3.17
N VAL A 170 -3.17 -8.80 2.38
CA VAL A 170 -3.84 -8.63 1.09
C VAL A 170 -2.79 -8.63 -0.01
N LEU A 171 -3.02 -9.40 -1.06
CA LEU A 171 -2.01 -9.69 -2.08
C LEU A 171 -2.62 -9.70 -3.48
N THR A 172 -1.86 -9.19 -4.44
CA THR A 172 -2.05 -9.45 -5.87
C THR A 172 -0.72 -9.86 -6.52
N VAL A 173 -0.81 -10.75 -7.48
CA VAL A 173 0.28 -11.15 -8.38
C VAL A 173 -0.11 -10.93 -9.85
N GLY A 174 -1.12 -10.08 -10.09
CA GLY A 174 -1.64 -9.75 -11.42
C GLY A 174 -2.88 -10.54 -11.85
N ASP A 175 -3.39 -11.43 -10.99
CA ASP A 175 -4.61 -12.21 -11.24
C ASP A 175 -5.64 -12.01 -10.12
N GLY A 176 -6.17 -10.79 -10.04
CA GLY A 176 -7.10 -10.38 -9.00
C GLY A 176 -6.46 -10.16 -7.63
N VAL A 177 -7.29 -10.06 -6.59
CA VAL A 177 -6.87 -9.78 -5.21
C VAL A 177 -7.37 -10.88 -4.28
N VAL A 178 -6.49 -11.32 -3.38
CA VAL A 178 -6.77 -12.32 -2.35
C VAL A 178 -6.46 -11.79 -0.96
N MET A 179 -7.19 -12.27 0.05
CA MET A 179 -7.00 -11.87 1.44
C MET A 179 -6.77 -13.08 2.35
N PHE A 180 -5.85 -12.91 3.26
CA PHE A 180 -5.49 -13.90 4.29
C PHE A 180 -5.59 -13.27 5.67
N THR A 181 -6.09 -14.01 6.63
CA THR A 181 -6.10 -13.62 8.04
C THR A 181 -5.05 -14.42 8.80
N LEU A 182 -4.31 -13.77 9.68
CA LEU A 182 -3.33 -14.43 10.53
C LEU A 182 -4.05 -15.25 11.61
N ASP A 183 -3.97 -16.56 11.48
CA ASP A 183 -4.28 -17.49 12.58
C ASP A 183 -3.12 -17.46 13.57
N ARG A 184 -3.33 -16.84 14.72
CA ARG A 184 -2.28 -16.66 15.74
C ARG A 184 -1.95 -17.95 16.48
N GLU A 185 -2.89 -18.90 16.53
CA GLU A 185 -2.68 -20.21 17.17
C GLU A 185 -1.79 -21.09 16.30
N GLN A 186 -2.01 -21.08 14.99
CA GLN A 186 -1.20 -21.83 14.03
C GLN A 186 0.02 -21.06 13.55
N GLY A 187 0.10 -19.77 13.80
CA GLY A 187 1.18 -18.90 13.32
C GLY A 187 1.22 -18.77 11.79
N SER A 188 0.10 -18.95 11.09
CA SER A 188 0.02 -18.95 9.63
C SER A 188 -1.08 -18.05 9.10
N PHE A 189 -0.85 -17.45 7.91
CA PHE A 189 -1.90 -16.76 7.18
C PHE A 189 -2.83 -17.76 6.50
N ALA A 190 -4.10 -17.73 6.85
CA ALA A 190 -5.17 -18.56 6.28
C ALA A 190 -5.98 -17.76 5.28
N LEU A 191 -6.25 -18.35 4.10
CA LEU A 191 -7.06 -17.73 3.04
C LEU A 191 -8.49 -17.50 3.57
N THR A 192 -8.95 -16.26 3.50
CA THR A 192 -10.26 -15.86 3.96
C THR A 192 -11.15 -15.30 2.85
N GLN A 193 -10.55 -14.75 1.80
CA GLN A 193 -11.32 -14.25 0.66
C GLN A 193 -10.51 -14.36 -0.64
N GLU A 194 -11.14 -14.85 -1.69
CA GLU A 194 -10.65 -14.90 -3.07
C GLU A 194 -11.47 -13.96 -3.95
N ASN A 195 -10.88 -13.52 -5.06
CA ASN A 195 -11.56 -12.71 -6.06
C ASN A 195 -12.24 -11.47 -5.47
N VAL A 196 -11.52 -10.74 -4.63
CA VAL A 196 -12.01 -9.49 -4.04
C VAL A 196 -12.39 -8.51 -5.14
N LYS A 197 -13.58 -7.91 -5.02
CA LYS A 197 -14.08 -6.92 -5.98
C LYS A 197 -14.54 -5.66 -5.29
N VAL A 198 -14.11 -4.51 -5.83
CA VAL A 198 -14.59 -3.20 -5.43
C VAL A 198 -15.86 -2.90 -6.26
N PRO A 199 -16.99 -2.56 -5.65
CA PRO A 199 -18.17 -2.10 -6.37
C PRO A 199 -17.85 -0.85 -7.20
N GLU A 200 -18.36 -0.78 -8.44
CA GLU A 200 -18.15 0.38 -9.32
C GLU A 200 -18.75 1.67 -8.74
N ASP A 201 -19.90 1.55 -8.08
CA ASP A 201 -20.60 2.64 -7.39
C ASP A 201 -20.43 2.55 -5.88
N THR A 202 -20.43 3.71 -5.21
CA THR A 202 -20.37 3.80 -3.75
C THR A 202 -21.17 4.96 -3.19
N GLN A 203 -21.35 4.98 -1.87
CA GLN A 203 -21.85 6.09 -1.07
C GLN A 203 -20.90 6.42 0.10
N GLU A 204 -19.62 6.08 -0.05
CA GLU A 204 -18.60 6.40 0.96
C GLU A 204 -17.41 7.12 0.31
N PHE A 205 -16.93 8.16 0.99
CA PHE A 205 -15.70 8.85 0.61
C PHE A 205 -14.79 9.06 1.82
N SER A 206 -13.49 9.07 1.59
CA SER A 206 -12.46 9.24 2.60
C SER A 206 -11.49 10.35 2.18
N ILE A 207 -11.42 11.40 2.96
CA ILE A 207 -10.53 12.54 2.75
C ILE A 207 -10.39 13.32 4.06
N ASN A 208 -9.22 13.94 4.29
CA ASN A 208 -9.04 14.82 5.44
C ASN A 208 -9.79 16.16 5.23
N MET A 209 -11.02 16.23 5.72
CA MET A 209 -11.90 17.40 5.57
C MET A 209 -11.30 18.71 6.13
N SER A 210 -10.37 18.65 7.08
CA SER A 210 -9.72 19.84 7.63
C SER A 210 -8.93 20.63 6.57
N ASN A 211 -8.58 20.00 5.47
CA ASN A 211 -7.83 20.60 4.37
C ASN A 211 -8.71 21.18 3.24
N MET A 212 -10.04 21.15 3.36
CA MET A 212 -10.99 21.54 2.31
C MET A 212 -10.71 22.92 1.69
N ARG A 213 -10.27 23.90 2.50
CA ARG A 213 -9.93 25.25 2.05
C ARG A 213 -8.69 25.33 1.15
N HIS A 214 -7.91 24.24 1.07
CA HIS A 214 -6.63 24.18 0.36
C HIS A 214 -6.65 23.26 -0.85
N TRP A 215 -7.76 22.56 -1.09
CA TRP A 215 -7.89 21.65 -2.22
C TRP A 215 -8.05 22.40 -3.54
N ALA A 216 -7.62 21.76 -4.64
CA ALA A 216 -7.96 22.19 -5.98
C ALA A 216 -9.47 22.21 -6.21
N PRO A 217 -10.00 23.11 -7.08
CA PRO A 217 -11.43 23.23 -7.35
C PRO A 217 -12.14 21.92 -7.71
N PRO A 218 -11.57 21.00 -8.53
CA PRO A 218 -12.20 19.73 -8.87
C PRO A 218 -12.51 18.85 -7.65
N VAL A 219 -11.56 18.74 -6.73
CA VAL A 219 -11.72 17.93 -5.50
C VAL A 219 -12.77 18.57 -4.60
N LYS A 220 -12.71 19.89 -4.45
CA LYS A 220 -13.70 20.63 -3.66
C LYS A 220 -15.11 20.44 -4.22
N ARG A 221 -15.29 20.58 -5.54
CA ARG A 221 -16.56 20.34 -6.23
C ARG A 221 -17.09 18.93 -5.94
N TYR A 222 -16.25 17.92 -6.08
CA TYR A 222 -16.64 16.53 -5.82
C TYR A 222 -17.15 16.33 -4.38
N VAL A 223 -16.43 16.85 -3.39
CA VAL A 223 -16.83 16.73 -1.99
C VAL A 223 -18.08 17.54 -1.70
N ASP A 224 -18.21 18.76 -2.21
CA ASP A 224 -19.43 19.59 -2.07
C ASP A 224 -20.66 18.86 -2.62
N GLU A 225 -20.56 18.19 -3.77
CA GLU A 225 -21.63 17.36 -4.33
C GLU A 225 -21.98 16.16 -3.43
N CYS A 226 -20.99 15.50 -2.81
CA CYS A 226 -21.24 14.43 -1.85
C CYS A 226 -21.98 14.95 -0.60
N LEU A 227 -21.62 16.14 -0.12
CA LEU A 227 -22.23 16.78 1.07
C LEU A 227 -23.66 17.29 0.82
N GLN A 228 -24.04 17.63 -0.41
CA GLN A 228 -25.41 18.00 -0.76
C GLN A 228 -26.39 16.86 -0.59
N GLY A 229 -25.90 15.61 -0.57
CA GLY A 229 -26.74 14.45 -0.31
C GLY A 229 -27.81 14.21 -1.37
N GLN A 230 -28.95 13.71 -0.92
CA GLN A 230 -30.06 13.32 -1.77
C GLN A 230 -30.69 14.50 -2.55
N ASP A 231 -30.62 15.70 -1.98
CA ASP A 231 -31.19 16.91 -2.60
C ASP A 231 -30.26 17.55 -3.63
N GLY A 232 -29.00 17.09 -3.69
CA GLY A 232 -27.98 17.59 -4.64
C GLY A 232 -27.96 16.80 -5.95
N VAL A 233 -27.02 17.17 -6.82
CA VAL A 233 -26.84 16.60 -8.17
C VAL A 233 -26.54 15.10 -8.19
N ARG A 234 -26.09 14.54 -7.06
CA ARG A 234 -25.77 13.12 -6.92
C ARG A 234 -27.01 12.27 -6.61
N GLY A 235 -28.11 12.86 -6.10
CA GLY A 235 -29.37 12.18 -5.77
C GLY A 235 -29.25 11.05 -4.73
N LYS A 236 -28.14 11.04 -3.95
CA LYS A 236 -27.87 10.01 -2.93
C LYS A 236 -27.04 10.57 -1.78
N ASN A 237 -27.24 10.04 -0.59
CA ASN A 237 -26.47 10.42 0.59
C ASN A 237 -25.12 9.71 0.62
N PHE A 238 -24.07 10.44 0.97
CA PHE A 238 -22.72 9.90 1.17
C PHE A 238 -22.33 9.93 2.64
N ASN A 239 -21.51 8.96 3.06
CA ASN A 239 -20.88 8.93 4.37
C ASN A 239 -19.37 9.20 4.23
N MET A 240 -18.88 10.15 4.99
CA MET A 240 -17.43 10.37 5.11
C MET A 240 -16.82 9.35 6.07
N ARG A 241 -15.71 8.74 5.65
CA ARG A 241 -14.93 7.78 6.43
C ARG A 241 -13.45 8.14 6.31
N TRP A 242 -12.81 8.48 7.40
CA TRP A 242 -11.40 8.86 7.44
C TRP A 242 -10.71 8.19 8.63
N ILE A 243 -9.71 7.35 8.38
CA ILE A 243 -8.95 6.61 9.40
C ILE A 243 -7.56 7.20 9.59
N ALA A 244 -7.07 7.95 8.60
CA ALA A 244 -5.72 8.54 8.57
C ALA A 244 -4.60 7.48 8.51
N SER A 245 -4.89 6.32 7.92
CA SER A 245 -3.95 5.28 7.54
C SER A 245 -4.40 4.75 6.18
N MET A 246 -3.52 4.78 5.18
CA MET A 246 -3.88 4.37 3.82
C MET A 246 -4.26 2.90 3.76
N VAL A 247 -3.53 2.03 4.48
CA VAL A 247 -3.85 0.59 4.54
C VAL A 247 -5.26 0.34 5.06
N ALA A 248 -5.68 1.07 6.09
CA ALA A 248 -7.00 0.88 6.70
C ALA A 248 -8.12 1.44 5.82
N ASP A 249 -7.92 2.61 5.21
CA ASP A 249 -8.88 3.20 4.27
C ASP A 249 -9.03 2.34 3.01
N VAL A 250 -7.92 1.87 2.41
CA VAL A 250 -7.94 0.98 1.23
C VAL A 250 -8.56 -0.37 1.57
N HIS A 251 -8.24 -0.94 2.75
CA HIS A 251 -8.84 -2.19 3.19
C HIS A 251 -10.37 -2.08 3.27
N ARG A 252 -10.89 -0.99 3.83
CA ARG A 252 -12.33 -0.74 3.87
C ARG A 252 -12.93 -0.63 2.47
N ILE A 253 -12.23 0.02 1.53
CA ILE A 253 -12.68 0.15 0.13
C ILE A 253 -12.74 -1.21 -0.56
N LEU A 254 -11.73 -2.05 -0.39
CA LEU A 254 -11.72 -3.41 -0.94
C LEU A 254 -12.88 -4.26 -0.39
N MET A 255 -13.28 -4.02 0.86
CA MET A 255 -14.37 -4.79 1.51
C MET A 255 -15.78 -4.32 1.13
N ARG A 256 -15.98 -3.04 0.81
CA ARG A 256 -17.34 -2.48 0.67
C ARG A 256 -17.51 -1.33 -0.32
N GLY A 257 -16.47 -0.98 -1.04
CA GLY A 257 -16.46 0.18 -1.91
C GLY A 257 -16.14 1.47 -1.17
N GLY A 258 -15.94 2.52 -1.93
CA GLY A 258 -15.54 3.84 -1.44
C GLY A 258 -14.56 4.52 -2.38
N ILE A 259 -14.26 5.76 -2.10
CA ILE A 259 -13.17 6.50 -2.73
C ILE A 259 -12.28 7.10 -1.64
N PHE A 260 -10.97 6.89 -1.75
CA PHE A 260 -9.94 7.53 -0.93
C PHE A 260 -9.29 8.64 -1.74
N MET A 261 -9.10 9.80 -1.10
CA MET A 261 -8.47 10.96 -1.71
C MET A 261 -7.43 11.56 -0.77
N TYR A 262 -6.21 11.66 -1.28
CA TYR A 262 -5.15 12.49 -0.70
C TYR A 262 -4.61 13.40 -1.81
N PRO A 263 -5.35 14.49 -2.14
CA PRO A 263 -5.09 15.32 -3.30
C PRO A 263 -3.91 16.27 -3.06
N TRP A 264 -3.48 16.92 -4.15
CA TRP A 264 -2.61 18.09 -4.09
C TRP A 264 -3.19 19.17 -3.16
N ASP A 265 -2.29 19.85 -2.46
CA ASP A 265 -2.63 20.89 -1.47
C ASP A 265 -1.90 22.20 -1.81
N GLN A 266 -2.65 23.28 -1.97
CA GLN A 266 -2.11 24.59 -2.38
C GLN A 266 -1.14 25.22 -1.36
N ARG A 267 -1.04 24.70 -0.12
CA ARG A 267 -0.05 25.14 0.87
C ARG A 267 1.38 24.74 0.46
N GLU A 268 1.51 23.67 -0.30
CA GLU A 268 2.78 23.16 -0.80
C GLU A 268 2.72 23.02 -2.35
N PRO A 269 2.61 24.15 -3.08
CA PRO A 269 2.31 24.14 -4.51
C PRO A 269 3.37 23.42 -5.36
N ASN A 270 4.58 23.31 -4.86
CA ASN A 270 5.68 22.63 -5.53
C ASN A 270 5.73 21.11 -5.25
N LYS A 271 4.88 20.60 -4.34
CA LYS A 271 4.77 19.17 -4.07
C LYS A 271 3.51 18.62 -4.75
N PRO A 272 3.64 17.61 -5.60
CA PRO A 272 2.48 17.08 -6.35
C PRO A 272 1.48 16.33 -5.47
N GLY A 273 1.82 16.03 -4.23
CA GLY A 273 0.99 15.37 -3.24
C GLY A 273 1.77 15.09 -1.96
N LYS A 274 1.18 14.33 -1.05
CA LYS A 274 1.82 13.97 0.23
C LYS A 274 2.31 12.51 0.24
N LEU A 275 1.57 11.59 -0.37
CA LEU A 275 1.88 10.16 -0.39
C LEU A 275 3.02 9.87 -1.39
N ARG A 276 3.77 8.79 -1.15
CA ARG A 276 4.89 8.39 -2.01
C ARG A 276 4.39 7.53 -3.15
N LEU A 277 4.86 7.87 -4.36
CA LEU A 277 4.44 7.15 -5.56
C LEU A 277 4.78 5.65 -5.47
N MET A 278 6.03 5.34 -5.10
CA MET A 278 6.55 3.98 -5.24
C MET A 278 6.25 3.08 -4.04
N TYR A 279 6.20 3.63 -2.83
CA TYR A 279 6.01 2.85 -1.61
C TYR A 279 4.53 2.65 -1.23
N GLU A 280 3.67 3.62 -1.58
CA GLU A 280 2.26 3.66 -1.18
C GLU A 280 1.32 3.63 -2.38
N ALA A 281 1.43 4.64 -3.28
CA ALA A 281 0.44 4.86 -4.34
C ALA A 281 0.42 3.72 -5.38
N ASN A 282 1.58 3.28 -5.87
CA ASN A 282 1.68 2.21 -6.86
C ASN A 282 1.12 0.87 -6.36
N PRO A 283 1.58 0.31 -5.21
CA PRO A 283 1.03 -0.96 -4.71
C PRO A 283 -0.46 -0.88 -4.42
N MET A 284 -0.94 0.20 -3.78
CA MET A 284 -2.36 0.33 -3.46
C MET A 284 -3.23 0.55 -4.70
N SER A 285 -2.74 1.30 -5.69
CA SER A 285 -3.42 1.47 -6.97
C SER A 285 -3.57 0.15 -7.71
N TRP A 286 -2.52 -0.67 -7.73
CA TRP A 286 -2.58 -1.95 -8.41
C TRP A 286 -3.57 -2.91 -7.74
N LEU A 287 -3.58 -2.98 -6.41
CA LEU A 287 -4.58 -3.75 -5.67
C LEU A 287 -6.02 -3.30 -6.00
N ILE A 288 -6.28 -2.00 -5.98
CA ILE A 288 -7.60 -1.44 -6.29
C ILE A 288 -8.02 -1.77 -7.72
N GLU A 289 -7.13 -1.61 -8.70
CA GLU A 289 -7.42 -1.90 -10.11
C GLU A 289 -7.60 -3.40 -10.37
N GLN A 290 -6.82 -4.27 -9.75
CA GLN A 290 -7.00 -5.72 -9.80
C GLN A 290 -8.33 -6.17 -9.19
N ALA A 291 -8.86 -5.39 -8.25
CA ALA A 291 -10.19 -5.60 -7.68
C ALA A 291 -11.32 -4.95 -8.52
N GLY A 292 -11.02 -4.32 -9.65
CA GLY A 292 -12.01 -3.70 -10.55
C GLY A 292 -12.32 -2.23 -10.25
N GLY A 293 -11.58 -1.60 -9.34
CA GLY A 293 -11.62 -0.16 -9.11
C GLY A 293 -10.75 0.64 -10.08
N ALA A 294 -10.46 1.89 -9.75
CA ALA A 294 -9.58 2.77 -10.54
C ALA A 294 -8.68 3.61 -9.64
N SER A 295 -7.61 4.18 -10.22
CA SER A 295 -6.69 5.06 -9.54
C SER A 295 -6.18 6.19 -10.44
N THR A 296 -6.04 7.41 -9.90
CA THR A 296 -5.57 8.59 -10.62
C THR A 296 -4.86 9.57 -9.68
N ASN A 297 -3.99 10.41 -10.24
CA ASN A 297 -3.47 11.57 -9.53
C ASN A 297 -4.33 12.83 -9.74
N GLY A 298 -5.47 12.68 -10.44
CA GLY A 298 -6.34 13.72 -10.92
C GLY A 298 -6.26 13.93 -12.44
N HIS A 299 -5.10 13.67 -13.05
CA HIS A 299 -4.83 13.91 -14.47
C HIS A 299 -4.49 12.66 -15.27
N GLN A 300 -3.85 11.69 -14.64
CA GLN A 300 -3.45 10.43 -15.26
C GLN A 300 -3.55 9.26 -14.28
N ARG A 301 -3.62 8.06 -14.84
CA ARG A 301 -3.60 6.83 -14.07
C ARG A 301 -2.29 6.71 -13.28
N ILE A 302 -2.36 6.39 -11.99
CA ILE A 302 -1.17 6.31 -11.12
C ILE A 302 -0.15 5.30 -11.64
N LEU A 303 -0.59 4.13 -12.08
CA LEU A 303 0.30 3.06 -12.53
C LEU A 303 1.09 3.38 -13.81
N ASP A 304 0.69 4.42 -14.55
CA ASP A 304 1.38 4.87 -15.78
C ASP A 304 2.41 5.99 -15.51
N ILE A 305 2.49 6.49 -14.28
CA ILE A 305 3.46 7.51 -13.89
C ILE A 305 4.86 6.89 -13.89
N GLN A 306 5.78 7.49 -14.66
CA GLN A 306 7.18 7.12 -14.64
C GLN A 306 7.87 7.84 -13.47
N PRO A 307 8.34 7.13 -12.43
CA PRO A 307 9.07 7.75 -11.33
C PRO A 307 10.38 8.40 -11.79
N THR A 308 10.71 9.53 -11.18
CA THR A 308 11.97 10.26 -11.42
C THR A 308 12.95 10.16 -10.25
N GLN A 309 12.46 9.79 -9.08
CA GLN A 309 13.24 9.61 -7.85
C GLN A 309 12.53 8.63 -6.90
N LEU A 310 13.28 7.99 -5.97
CA LEU A 310 12.75 6.99 -5.04
C LEU A 310 11.61 7.52 -4.16
N HIS A 311 11.75 8.75 -3.66
CA HIS A 311 10.81 9.35 -2.72
C HIS A 311 9.86 10.35 -3.40
N GLU A 312 9.58 10.13 -4.69
CA GLU A 312 8.63 10.96 -5.43
C GLU A 312 7.25 10.92 -4.78
N ARG A 313 6.66 12.10 -4.57
CA ARG A 313 5.32 12.26 -4.00
C ARG A 313 4.29 12.41 -5.11
N VAL A 314 3.06 12.03 -4.81
CA VAL A 314 1.95 12.08 -5.77
C VAL A 314 0.63 12.37 -5.07
N SER A 315 -0.28 13.06 -5.77
CA SER A 315 -1.70 13.11 -5.41
C SER A 315 -2.33 11.73 -5.65
N VAL A 316 -3.14 11.26 -4.71
CA VAL A 316 -3.77 9.93 -4.81
C VAL A 316 -5.28 10.03 -4.69
N ILE A 317 -5.95 9.49 -5.69
CA ILE A 317 -7.40 9.32 -5.75
C ILE A 317 -7.64 7.89 -6.25
N LEU A 318 -8.22 7.02 -5.43
CA LEU A 318 -8.43 5.62 -5.78
C LEU A 318 -9.67 5.03 -5.13
N GLY A 319 -10.24 3.99 -5.73
CA GLY A 319 -11.41 3.29 -5.19
C GLY A 319 -12.42 2.87 -6.26
N SER A 320 -13.70 3.01 -5.94
CA SER A 320 -14.82 2.70 -6.83
C SER A 320 -14.72 3.47 -8.13
N LYS A 321 -14.75 2.75 -9.24
CA LYS A 321 -14.41 3.25 -10.58
C LYS A 321 -15.18 4.49 -10.98
N ASN A 322 -16.51 4.47 -10.84
CA ASN A 322 -17.37 5.58 -11.27
C ASN A 322 -17.08 6.87 -10.48
N GLU A 323 -16.66 6.77 -9.22
CA GLU A 323 -16.29 7.93 -8.41
C GLU A 323 -14.93 8.50 -8.81
N VAL A 324 -13.94 7.63 -9.05
CA VAL A 324 -12.59 8.04 -9.49
C VAL A 324 -12.67 8.70 -10.89
N GLU A 325 -13.40 8.11 -11.83
CA GLU A 325 -13.60 8.66 -13.16
C GLU A 325 -14.28 10.05 -13.11
N ARG A 326 -15.25 10.23 -12.20
CA ARG A 326 -15.92 11.52 -11.99
C ARG A 326 -14.95 12.61 -11.52
N VAL A 327 -14.13 12.32 -10.51
CA VAL A 327 -13.14 13.31 -10.03
C VAL A 327 -12.13 13.62 -11.13
N THR A 328 -11.70 12.61 -11.89
CA THR A 328 -10.78 12.78 -13.03
C THR A 328 -11.40 13.70 -14.11
N ALA A 329 -12.68 13.49 -14.45
CA ALA A 329 -13.39 14.34 -15.40
C ALA A 329 -13.45 15.81 -14.93
N TYR A 330 -13.66 16.06 -13.63
CA TYR A 330 -13.66 17.42 -13.09
C TYR A 330 -12.28 18.11 -13.20
N HIS A 331 -11.18 17.33 -13.10
CA HIS A 331 -9.84 17.90 -13.36
C HIS A 331 -9.61 18.23 -14.83
N ALA A 332 -10.24 17.52 -15.75
CA ALA A 332 -10.13 17.81 -17.17
C ALA A 332 -10.95 19.03 -17.63
N GLU A 333 -11.89 19.53 -16.82
CA GLU A 333 -12.70 20.73 -17.11
C GLU A 333 -11.99 22.05 -16.71
N VAL A 334 -10.87 22.01 -16.00
CA VAL A 334 -10.11 23.14 -15.43
C VAL A 334 -8.75 23.28 -16.11
#